data_63d005f937ff2690daeb3d7888cb9542
#
_entry.id   63d005f937ff2690daeb3d7888cb9542
#
_cell.length_a   1.000
_cell.length_b   1.000
_cell.length_c   1.000
_cell.angle_alpha   90.00
_cell.angle_beta   90.00
_cell.angle_gamma   90.00
#
_symmetry.space_group_name_H-M   'P 1'
#
loop_
_entity.id
_entity.type
_entity.pdbx_description
1 polymer ?
#
loop_
_entity_poly.entity_id
_entity_poly.type
_entity_poly.pdbx_seq_one_letter_code
_entity_poly.pdbx_strand_id
1 'polypeptide(L)'
;MTVEPSTWSSDAVNPGKSRIVDVQLSSVLDPETWDVYGIGDVGSVSVTLGQKNGEGREIAPKTSIEIVVPGTNTGYDAAGIEAYNKDGLRIIAKAVMEDSADYSDEMYMYLLAENQSGKTLTIGDQYGSLSVNGYMTDYMGFSQELEDGESAVLSVWLWGDSLEKNQITSPEEIQEIEFTLEVKDGYTTVDESELMIQYGK
;
A
#
# COMPACT_ATOMS: atom_id res chain seq x y z
N MET A 1 -5.36 1.35 10.97
CA MET A 1 -4.62 1.31 9.71
C MET A 1 -4.50 -0.14 9.28
N THR A 2 -4.83 -0.42 8.03
CA THR A 2 -4.79 -1.76 7.46
C THR A 2 -3.60 -1.87 6.51
N VAL A 3 -2.85 -2.96 6.60
CA VAL A 3 -1.77 -3.31 5.69
C VAL A 3 -2.08 -4.69 5.13
N GLU A 4 -2.15 -4.81 3.81
CA GLU A 4 -2.38 -6.10 3.17
C GLU A 4 -1.04 -6.75 2.80
N PRO A 5 -0.61 -7.78 3.55
CA PRO A 5 0.58 -8.54 3.16
C PRO A 5 0.25 -9.46 1.98
N SER A 6 1.13 -9.52 0.99
CA SER A 6 1.05 -10.57 -0.02
C SER A 6 1.47 -11.91 0.60
N THR A 7 0.52 -12.79 0.83
CA THR A 7 0.80 -14.11 1.37
C THR A 7 0.46 -15.19 0.35
N TRP A 8 1.40 -16.10 0.14
CA TRP A 8 1.17 -17.31 -0.63
C TRP A 8 1.43 -18.52 0.26
N SER A 9 0.39 -19.28 0.56
CA SER A 9 0.53 -20.65 1.06
C SER A 9 -0.41 -21.55 0.28
N SER A 10 0.13 -22.48 -0.47
CA SER A 10 -0.62 -23.48 -1.25
C SER A 10 -0.42 -24.89 -0.69
N ASP A 11 -0.46 -25.02 0.62
CA ASP A 11 -0.22 -26.29 1.28
C ASP A 11 -1.43 -27.22 1.20
N ALA A 12 -1.22 -28.40 0.60
CA ALA A 12 -2.24 -29.42 0.56
C ALA A 12 -2.38 -30.09 1.94
N VAL A 13 -3.62 -30.22 2.41
CA VAL A 13 -3.97 -30.95 3.63
C VAL A 13 -4.85 -32.14 3.25
N ASN A 14 -4.39 -33.36 3.54
CA ASN A 14 -5.15 -34.57 3.29
C ASN A 14 -6.37 -34.68 4.25
N PRO A 15 -7.46 -35.34 3.85
CA PRO A 15 -8.62 -35.54 4.71
C PRO A 15 -8.24 -36.17 6.07
N GLY A 16 -8.75 -35.57 7.15
CA GLY A 16 -8.50 -36.01 8.53
C GLY A 16 -7.09 -35.72 9.05
N LYS A 17 -6.33 -34.87 8.36
CA LYS A 17 -5.01 -34.40 8.80
C LYS A 17 -5.03 -32.91 9.11
N SER A 18 -4.07 -32.46 9.94
CA SER A 18 -3.84 -31.07 10.25
C SER A 18 -2.43 -30.69 9.81
N ARG A 19 -2.23 -29.43 9.46
CA ARG A 19 -0.94 -28.86 9.13
C ARG A 19 -0.79 -27.50 9.81
N ILE A 20 0.42 -27.20 10.26
CA ILE A 20 0.79 -25.85 10.68
C ILE A 20 1.20 -25.10 9.41
N VAL A 21 0.64 -23.91 9.22
CA VAL A 21 0.97 -23.02 8.10
C VAL A 21 1.57 -21.76 8.69
N ASP A 22 2.75 -21.41 8.22
CA ASP A 22 3.40 -20.15 8.54
C ASP A 22 2.91 -19.08 7.55
N VAL A 23 2.40 -17.98 8.09
CA VAL A 23 2.03 -16.79 7.30
C VAL A 23 3.14 -15.76 7.51
N GLN A 24 3.92 -15.54 6.47
CA GLN A 24 4.94 -14.50 6.49
C GLN A 24 4.29 -13.17 6.11
N LEU A 25 4.35 -12.20 7.03
CA LEU A 25 3.97 -10.82 6.74
C LEU A 25 5.11 -10.21 5.91
N SER A 26 4.76 -9.70 4.72
CA SER A 26 5.75 -9.24 3.75
C SER A 26 6.42 -7.92 4.14
N SER A 27 7.39 -7.49 3.33
CA SER A 27 8.26 -6.32 3.47
C SER A 27 7.58 -4.97 3.75
N VAL A 28 6.28 -4.84 3.49
CA VAL A 28 5.50 -3.64 3.86
C VAL A 28 5.48 -3.41 5.39
N LEU A 29 5.90 -4.41 6.17
CA LEU A 29 5.97 -4.36 7.64
C LEU A 29 7.42 -4.39 8.15
N ASP A 30 8.40 -3.97 7.33
CA ASP A 30 9.74 -3.78 7.85
C ASP A 30 9.83 -2.59 8.84
N PRO A 31 10.79 -2.60 9.76
CA PRO A 31 10.90 -1.56 10.78
C PRO A 31 11.07 -0.14 10.22
N GLU A 32 11.72 0.03 9.07
CA GLU A 32 11.94 1.35 8.45
C GLU A 32 10.62 1.93 7.94
N THR A 33 9.79 1.11 7.30
CA THR A 33 8.43 1.51 6.89
C THR A 33 7.57 1.85 8.10
N TRP A 34 7.68 1.13 9.20
CA TRP A 34 6.94 1.42 10.42
C TRP A 34 7.29 2.78 11.00
N ASP A 35 8.57 3.15 11.01
CA ASP A 35 9.03 4.44 11.49
C ASP A 35 8.44 5.60 10.66
N VAL A 36 8.33 5.45 9.34
CA VAL A 36 7.72 6.46 8.45
C VAL A 36 6.27 6.75 8.84
N TYR A 37 5.54 5.75 9.30
CA TYR A 37 4.13 5.88 9.69
C TYR A 37 3.91 6.03 11.19
N GLY A 38 4.97 5.98 11.99
CA GLY A 38 4.86 6.01 13.46
C GLY A 38 4.07 4.82 14.01
N ILE A 39 4.15 3.65 13.35
CA ILE A 39 3.45 2.44 13.78
C ILE A 39 4.21 1.83 14.96
N GLY A 40 3.54 1.75 16.12
CA GLY A 40 4.14 1.12 17.31
C GLY A 40 4.04 -0.40 17.29
N ASP A 41 2.84 -0.93 17.05
CA ASP A 41 2.54 -2.36 17.20
C ASP A 41 1.46 -2.84 16.23
N VAL A 42 1.46 -4.13 15.94
CA VAL A 42 0.35 -4.81 15.25
C VAL A 42 -0.77 -5.08 16.24
N GLY A 43 -1.93 -4.47 16.05
CA GLY A 43 -3.11 -4.62 16.91
C GLY A 43 -3.95 -5.86 16.59
N SER A 44 -4.12 -6.17 15.31
CA SER A 44 -4.79 -7.38 14.87
C SER A 44 -4.27 -7.84 13.51
N VAL A 45 -4.50 -9.11 13.23
CA VAL A 45 -4.22 -9.72 11.92
C VAL A 45 -5.47 -10.44 11.46
N SER A 46 -5.99 -10.06 10.29
CA SER A 46 -7.09 -10.76 9.64
C SER A 46 -6.56 -11.70 8.57
N VAL A 47 -6.95 -12.96 8.65
CA VAL A 47 -6.56 -13.99 7.69
C VAL A 47 -7.81 -14.55 7.02
N THR A 48 -7.89 -14.48 5.69
CA THR A 48 -8.98 -15.08 4.92
C THR A 48 -8.53 -16.41 4.33
N LEU A 49 -9.16 -17.48 4.77
CA LEU A 49 -8.89 -18.84 4.33
C LEU A 49 -9.86 -19.25 3.22
N GLY A 50 -9.31 -19.62 2.06
CA GLY A 50 -10.04 -20.25 0.96
C GLY A 50 -9.65 -21.71 0.84
N GLN A 51 -10.62 -22.58 0.51
CA GLN A 51 -10.37 -23.99 0.23
C GLN A 51 -10.55 -24.27 -1.26
N LYS A 52 -9.56 -24.90 -1.87
CA LYS A 52 -9.59 -25.29 -3.28
C LYS A 52 -9.33 -26.81 -3.42
N ASN A 53 -9.94 -27.42 -4.42
CA ASN A 53 -9.61 -28.81 -4.80
C ASN A 53 -8.30 -28.88 -5.60
N GLY A 54 -7.89 -30.11 -5.97
CA GLY A 54 -6.66 -30.32 -6.77
C GLY A 54 -6.69 -29.69 -8.18
N GLU A 55 -7.85 -29.23 -8.64
CA GLU A 55 -8.03 -28.50 -9.91
C GLU A 55 -8.07 -26.98 -9.71
N GLY A 56 -7.84 -26.48 -8.48
CA GLY A 56 -7.86 -25.06 -8.15
C GLY A 56 -9.25 -24.44 -7.98
N ARG A 57 -10.33 -25.24 -8.01
CA ARG A 57 -11.70 -24.74 -7.82
C ARG A 57 -12.01 -24.57 -6.34
N GLU A 58 -12.65 -23.47 -5.98
CA GLU A 58 -13.17 -23.27 -4.62
C GLU A 58 -14.21 -24.33 -4.27
N ILE A 59 -14.06 -24.98 -3.11
CA ILE A 59 -14.93 -26.04 -2.60
C ILE A 59 -15.68 -25.66 -1.34
N ALA A 60 -15.38 -24.54 -0.73
CA ALA A 60 -16.07 -23.97 0.41
C ALA A 60 -16.03 -22.44 0.37
N PRO A 61 -17.00 -21.75 1.01
CA PRO A 61 -16.93 -20.30 1.21
C PRO A 61 -15.64 -19.92 1.94
N LYS A 62 -15.07 -18.76 1.58
CA LYS A 62 -13.95 -18.19 2.31
C LYS A 62 -14.37 -17.85 3.74
N THR A 63 -13.45 -18.04 4.67
CA THR A 63 -13.67 -17.74 6.09
C THR A 63 -12.58 -16.80 6.56
N SER A 64 -12.97 -15.64 7.10
CA SER A 64 -12.03 -14.70 7.71
C SER A 64 -11.91 -14.96 9.21
N ILE A 65 -10.71 -14.92 9.71
CA ILE A 65 -10.36 -15.07 11.13
C ILE A 65 -9.57 -13.82 11.52
N GLU A 66 -10.04 -13.13 12.54
CA GLU A 66 -9.31 -12.01 13.14
C GLU A 66 -8.59 -12.49 14.40
N ILE A 67 -7.30 -12.20 14.46
CA ILE A 67 -6.42 -12.47 15.61
C ILE A 67 -6.06 -11.13 16.23
N VAL A 68 -6.61 -10.83 17.40
CA VAL A 68 -6.35 -9.58 18.15
C VAL A 68 -5.16 -9.78 19.09
N VAL A 69 -4.19 -8.86 19.04
CA VAL A 69 -3.03 -8.82 19.95
C VAL A 69 -3.35 -7.82 21.09
N PRO A 70 -3.58 -8.29 22.32
CA PRO A 70 -3.99 -7.40 23.40
C PRO A 70 -2.85 -6.53 23.92
N GLY A 71 -3.16 -5.29 24.30
CA GLY A 71 -2.21 -4.38 24.97
C GLY A 71 -1.24 -3.68 24.03
N THR A 72 -1.52 -3.65 22.73
CA THR A 72 -0.72 -3.00 21.70
C THR A 72 -1.10 -1.52 21.53
N ASN A 73 -0.11 -0.68 21.19
CA ASN A 73 -0.34 0.69 20.75
C ASN A 73 -0.49 0.71 19.22
N THR A 74 -1.71 0.83 18.74
CA THR A 74 -2.06 0.79 17.31
C THR A 74 -2.14 2.17 16.66
N GLY A 75 -1.61 3.19 17.31
CA GLY A 75 -1.53 4.54 16.74
C GLY A 75 -0.62 4.59 15.51
N TYR A 76 -0.86 5.58 14.68
CA TYR A 76 0.02 5.94 13.55
C TYR A 76 0.14 7.46 13.48
N ASP A 77 1.20 7.94 12.81
CA ASP A 77 1.43 9.36 12.57
C ASP A 77 0.82 9.77 11.22
N ALA A 78 -0.14 10.69 11.26
CA ALA A 78 -0.77 11.27 10.08
C ALA A 78 -0.08 12.58 9.60
N ALA A 79 1.09 12.93 10.14
CA ALA A 79 1.87 14.05 9.62
C ALA A 79 2.45 13.74 8.23
N GLY A 80 2.59 14.75 7.40
CA GLY A 80 3.12 14.64 6.04
C GLY A 80 2.60 15.76 5.13
N ILE A 81 2.82 15.61 3.84
CA ILE A 81 2.33 16.54 2.83
C ILE A 81 0.93 16.09 2.41
N GLU A 82 -0.10 16.91 2.70
CA GLU A 82 -1.46 16.62 2.23
C GLU A 82 -1.52 16.76 0.71
N ALA A 83 -1.61 15.63 0.01
CA ALA A 83 -1.66 15.57 -1.45
C ALA A 83 -3.10 15.64 -1.98
N TYR A 84 -4.07 15.14 -1.20
CA TYR A 84 -5.48 15.11 -1.56
C TYR A 84 -6.37 15.17 -0.32
N ASN A 85 -7.47 15.94 -0.39
CA ASN A 85 -8.46 15.99 0.68
C ASN A 85 -9.81 16.43 0.09
N LYS A 86 -10.68 15.47 -0.21
CA LYS A 86 -11.97 15.72 -0.82
C LYS A 86 -12.99 14.65 -0.42
N ASP A 87 -14.21 15.07 -0.13
CA ASP A 87 -15.37 14.20 0.12
C ASP A 87 -15.12 13.10 1.18
N GLY A 88 -14.26 13.38 2.19
CA GLY A 88 -13.92 12.45 3.27
C GLY A 88 -12.77 11.50 2.94
N LEU A 89 -12.23 11.51 1.72
CA LEU A 89 -10.98 10.82 1.39
C LEU A 89 -9.81 11.78 1.52
N ARG A 90 -8.76 11.36 2.23
CA ARG A 90 -7.52 12.12 2.42
C ARG A 90 -6.31 11.26 2.06
N ILE A 91 -5.35 11.83 1.32
CA ILE A 91 -4.08 11.19 0.99
C ILE A 91 -2.94 12.09 1.41
N ILE A 92 -1.99 11.51 2.15
CA ILE A 92 -0.84 12.19 2.73
C ILE A 92 0.42 11.52 2.20
N ALA A 93 1.29 12.28 1.56
CA ALA A 93 2.63 11.82 1.20
C ALA A 93 3.54 11.86 2.43
N LYS A 94 4.18 10.72 2.72
CA LYS A 94 5.00 10.52 3.91
C LYS A 94 6.47 10.74 3.61
N ALA A 95 7.02 9.95 2.71
CA ALA A 95 8.44 9.98 2.35
C ALA A 95 8.68 9.34 0.98
N VAL A 96 9.84 9.63 0.41
CA VAL A 96 10.49 8.78 -0.59
C VAL A 96 11.72 8.18 0.05
N MET A 97 11.93 6.88 -0.11
CA MET A 97 13.04 6.14 0.47
C MET A 97 13.65 5.20 -0.57
N GLU A 98 14.94 4.93 -0.45
CA GLU A 98 15.60 3.85 -1.18
C GLU A 98 15.06 2.49 -0.73
N ASP A 99 15.07 1.51 -1.62
CA ASP A 99 14.84 0.13 -1.24
C ASP A 99 15.98 -0.34 -0.32
N SER A 100 15.63 -0.96 0.81
CA SER A 100 16.60 -1.49 1.77
C SER A 100 17.37 -2.72 1.26
N ALA A 101 17.03 -3.25 0.08
CA ALA A 101 17.76 -4.35 -0.53
C ALA A 101 19.11 -3.88 -1.09
N ASP A 102 20.21 -4.44 -0.59
CA ASP A 102 21.64 -4.09 -0.84
C ASP A 102 22.07 -3.98 -2.33
N TYR A 103 21.18 -4.19 -3.28
CA TYR A 103 21.49 -4.24 -4.73
C TYR A 103 20.43 -3.57 -5.61
N SER A 104 19.59 -2.72 -5.03
CA SER A 104 18.49 -2.08 -5.74
C SER A 104 18.72 -0.56 -5.76
N ASP A 105 18.73 0.04 -6.96
CA ASP A 105 18.68 1.51 -7.15
C ASP A 105 17.22 2.00 -7.16
N GLU A 106 16.30 1.17 -6.67
CA GLU A 106 14.87 1.40 -6.63
C GLU A 106 14.49 2.34 -5.48
N MET A 107 13.43 3.11 -5.67
CA MET A 107 12.89 3.98 -4.62
C MET A 107 11.41 3.73 -4.43
N TYR A 108 10.92 3.96 -3.22
CA TYR A 108 9.51 3.87 -2.86
C TYR A 108 8.99 5.21 -2.40
N MET A 109 7.92 5.69 -3.02
CA MET A 109 7.10 6.75 -2.45
C MET A 109 6.03 6.12 -1.54
N TYR A 110 6.02 6.51 -0.28
CA TYR A 110 5.04 6.06 0.71
C TYR A 110 3.94 7.09 0.90
N LEU A 111 2.69 6.61 0.85
CA LEU A 111 1.50 7.41 1.06
C LEU A 111 0.64 6.80 2.17
N LEU A 112 -0.06 7.62 2.91
CA LEU A 112 -1.11 7.23 3.84
C LEU A 112 -2.45 7.68 3.26
N ALA A 113 -3.40 6.77 3.13
CA ALA A 113 -4.77 7.07 2.77
C ALA A 113 -5.70 6.89 3.97
N GLU A 114 -6.64 7.81 4.15
CA GLU A 114 -7.67 7.77 5.19
C GLU A 114 -9.04 7.96 4.53
N ASN A 115 -9.96 7.02 4.71
CA ASN A 115 -11.31 7.09 4.17
C ASN A 115 -12.34 7.34 5.28
N GLN A 116 -13.00 8.48 5.25
CA GLN A 116 -14.11 8.87 6.12
C GLN A 116 -15.30 9.36 5.29
N SER A 117 -15.46 8.83 4.09
CA SER A 117 -16.47 9.26 3.12
C SER A 117 -17.88 8.69 3.37
N GLY A 118 -18.02 7.75 4.29
CA GLY A 118 -19.26 6.99 4.51
C GLY A 118 -19.48 5.87 3.47
N LYS A 119 -18.47 5.54 2.65
CA LYS A 119 -18.54 4.56 1.57
C LYS A 119 -17.26 3.74 1.48
N THR A 120 -17.36 2.57 0.86
CA THR A 120 -16.18 1.84 0.39
C THR A 120 -15.71 2.46 -0.92
N LEU A 121 -14.45 2.86 -0.97
CA LEU A 121 -13.81 3.46 -2.14
C LEU A 121 -12.66 2.58 -2.62
N THR A 122 -12.46 2.51 -3.94
CA THR A 122 -11.21 2.01 -4.53
C THR A 122 -10.42 3.21 -5.01
N ILE A 123 -9.19 3.34 -4.53
CA ILE A 123 -8.26 4.39 -4.91
C ILE A 123 -7.07 3.80 -5.65
N GLY A 124 -6.58 4.50 -6.66
CA GLY A 124 -5.42 4.07 -7.43
C GLY A 124 -4.82 5.21 -8.23
N ASP A 125 -3.65 4.97 -8.78
CA ASP A 125 -3.07 5.88 -9.76
C ASP A 125 -3.52 5.50 -11.17
N GLN A 126 -3.62 6.50 -12.04
CA GLN A 126 -3.81 6.26 -13.47
C GLN A 126 -2.49 5.82 -14.08
N TYR A 127 -2.46 4.61 -14.65
CA TYR A 127 -1.25 4.05 -15.26
C TYR A 127 -0.59 5.01 -16.26
N GLY A 128 0.71 5.19 -16.13
CA GLY A 128 1.53 6.03 -17.01
C GLY A 128 1.31 7.54 -16.82
N SER A 129 0.75 7.98 -15.68
CA SER A 129 0.58 9.40 -15.36
C SER A 129 1.70 9.99 -14.51
N LEU A 130 2.59 9.15 -13.95
CA LEU A 130 3.57 9.61 -12.97
C LEU A 130 4.79 10.26 -13.62
N SER A 131 5.15 11.43 -13.10
CA SER A 131 6.41 12.10 -13.38
C SER A 131 7.16 12.44 -12.08
N VAL A 132 8.50 12.42 -12.16
CA VAL A 132 9.40 12.85 -11.09
C VAL A 132 10.24 14.02 -11.62
N ASN A 133 10.22 15.15 -10.93
CA ASN A 133 10.89 16.40 -11.36
C ASN A 133 10.51 16.81 -12.80
N GLY A 134 9.26 16.57 -13.21
CA GLY A 134 8.75 16.86 -14.55
C GLY A 134 9.15 15.86 -15.64
N TYR A 135 9.81 14.73 -15.30
CA TYR A 135 10.16 13.67 -16.22
C TYR A 135 9.27 12.45 -16.02
N MET A 136 8.66 11.96 -17.09
CA MET A 136 7.91 10.69 -17.03
C MET A 136 8.82 9.57 -16.54
N THR A 137 8.36 8.82 -15.56
CA THR A 137 9.15 7.81 -14.87
C THR A 137 8.40 6.48 -14.92
N ASP A 138 9.11 5.39 -15.21
CA ASP A 138 8.55 4.05 -15.11
C ASP A 138 8.37 3.66 -13.64
N TYR A 139 7.22 3.06 -13.31
CA TYR A 139 6.86 2.76 -11.93
C TYR A 139 5.85 1.62 -11.84
N MET A 140 5.70 1.07 -10.64
CA MET A 140 4.55 0.25 -10.28
C MET A 140 3.71 1.04 -9.28
N GLY A 141 2.49 1.36 -9.68
CA GLY A 141 1.54 2.12 -8.89
C GLY A 141 0.78 1.27 -7.86
N PHE A 142 -0.31 1.82 -7.36
CA PHE A 142 -1.14 1.18 -6.34
C PHE A 142 -2.61 1.09 -6.78
N SER A 143 -3.31 0.13 -6.20
CA SER A 143 -4.78 0.07 -6.24
C SER A 143 -5.25 -0.54 -4.93
N GLN A 144 -5.99 0.23 -4.14
CA GLN A 144 -6.42 -0.17 -2.79
C GLN A 144 -7.91 0.07 -2.61
N GLU A 145 -8.63 -0.94 -2.11
CA GLU A 145 -9.99 -0.78 -1.60
C GLU A 145 -9.93 -0.40 -0.11
N LEU A 146 -10.70 0.61 0.26
CA LEU A 146 -10.78 1.14 1.64
C LEU A 146 -12.24 1.24 2.05
N GLU A 147 -12.60 0.58 3.12
CA GLU A 147 -13.91 0.77 3.77
C GLU A 147 -13.99 2.13 4.48
N ASP A 148 -15.20 2.58 4.80
CA ASP A 148 -15.38 3.79 5.61
C ASP A 148 -14.76 3.62 7.01
N GLY A 149 -14.00 4.61 7.46
CA GLY A 149 -13.25 4.58 8.71
C GLY A 149 -11.90 3.88 8.63
N GLU A 150 -11.52 3.32 7.48
CA GLU A 150 -10.21 2.68 7.30
C GLU A 150 -9.12 3.66 6.90
N SER A 151 -7.89 3.27 7.24
CA SER A 151 -6.65 3.91 6.77
C SER A 151 -5.70 2.85 6.26
N ALA A 152 -5.01 3.13 5.16
CA ALA A 152 -4.05 2.20 4.56
C ALA A 152 -2.73 2.89 4.22
N VAL A 153 -1.66 2.10 4.31
CA VAL A 153 -0.36 2.41 3.73
C VAL A 153 -0.39 2.05 2.26
N LEU A 154 0.05 2.97 1.42
CA LEU A 154 0.21 2.77 -0.01
C LEU A 154 1.66 2.99 -0.37
N SER A 155 2.16 2.26 -1.34
CA SER A 155 3.50 2.46 -1.88
C SER A 155 3.46 2.52 -3.40
N VAL A 156 4.27 3.43 -3.95
CA VAL A 156 4.57 3.51 -5.38
C VAL A 156 6.03 3.15 -5.57
N TRP A 157 6.28 2.13 -6.34
CA TRP A 157 7.64 1.68 -6.63
C TRP A 157 8.16 2.41 -7.87
N LEU A 158 9.17 3.23 -7.69
CA LEU A 158 9.84 4.01 -8.73
C LEU A 158 11.06 3.22 -9.24
N TRP A 159 11.14 2.94 -10.53
CA TRP A 159 12.19 2.11 -11.08
C TRP A 159 13.50 2.90 -11.24
N GLY A 160 14.58 2.40 -10.64
CA GLY A 160 15.90 3.00 -10.61
C GLY A 160 16.45 3.32 -11.99
N ASP A 161 16.38 2.38 -12.94
CA ASP A 161 16.78 2.60 -14.33
C ASP A 161 16.11 3.81 -15.00
N SER A 162 14.85 4.10 -14.63
CA SER A 162 14.12 5.25 -15.15
C SER A 162 14.51 6.54 -14.46
N LEU A 163 14.76 6.49 -13.16
CA LEU A 163 15.24 7.62 -12.36
C LEU A 163 16.66 8.03 -12.78
N GLU A 164 17.58 7.08 -12.97
CA GLU A 164 18.95 7.34 -13.41
C GLU A 164 19.00 8.05 -14.77
N LYS A 165 18.15 7.64 -15.74
CA LYS A 165 18.04 8.33 -17.03
C LYS A 165 17.69 9.81 -16.88
N ASN A 166 16.94 10.13 -15.82
CA ASN A 166 16.53 11.49 -15.46
C ASN A 166 17.53 12.17 -14.50
N GLN A 167 18.69 11.54 -14.23
CA GLN A 167 19.74 12.02 -13.34
C GLN A 167 19.28 12.14 -11.87
N ILE A 168 18.41 11.25 -11.43
CA ILE A 168 17.94 11.12 -10.06
C ILE A 168 18.51 9.82 -9.52
N THR A 169 19.38 9.93 -8.52
CA THR A 169 20.11 8.79 -7.93
C THR A 169 19.90 8.64 -6.43
N SER A 170 19.19 9.59 -5.81
CA SER A 170 18.83 9.52 -4.40
C SER A 170 17.48 10.20 -4.11
N PRO A 171 16.80 9.86 -3.01
CA PRO A 171 15.53 10.48 -2.63
C PRO A 171 15.63 12.00 -2.42
N GLU A 172 16.78 12.51 -1.96
CA GLU A 172 17.01 13.93 -1.72
C GLU A 172 17.01 14.78 -3.00
N GLU A 173 17.22 14.16 -4.16
CA GLU A 173 17.17 14.81 -5.46
C GLU A 173 15.75 14.96 -5.99
N ILE A 174 14.79 14.26 -5.39
CA ILE A 174 13.37 14.35 -5.74
C ILE A 174 12.79 15.62 -5.13
N GLN A 175 12.37 16.54 -5.99
CA GLN A 175 11.75 17.80 -5.58
C GLN A 175 10.23 17.77 -5.73
N GLU A 176 9.75 17.01 -6.72
CA GLU A 176 8.35 16.96 -7.07
C GLU A 176 7.98 15.60 -7.66
N ILE A 177 6.82 15.09 -7.26
CA ILE A 177 6.19 13.93 -7.90
C ILE A 177 4.77 14.32 -8.28
N GLU A 178 4.41 14.10 -9.54
CA GLU A 178 3.07 14.31 -10.07
C GLU A 178 2.49 12.98 -10.56
N PHE A 179 1.21 12.77 -10.32
CA PHE A 179 0.45 11.66 -10.89
C PHE A 179 -1.06 11.93 -10.84
N THR A 180 -1.84 11.20 -11.63
CA THR A 180 -3.30 11.29 -11.58
C THR A 180 -3.85 10.24 -10.63
N LEU A 181 -4.56 10.70 -9.59
CA LEU A 181 -5.34 9.85 -8.68
C LEU A 181 -6.69 9.52 -9.31
N GLU A 182 -7.08 8.25 -9.30
CA GLU A 182 -8.42 7.80 -9.64
C GLU A 182 -9.14 7.29 -8.39
N VAL A 183 -10.37 7.76 -8.16
CA VAL A 183 -11.24 7.32 -7.06
C VAL A 183 -12.49 6.68 -7.63
N LYS A 184 -12.82 5.47 -7.18
CA LYS A 184 -13.99 4.72 -7.62
C LYS A 184 -14.93 4.39 -6.46
N ASP A 185 -16.24 4.45 -6.72
CA ASP A 185 -17.32 3.86 -5.91
C ASP A 185 -17.82 2.62 -6.68
N GLY A 186 -17.40 1.45 -6.25
CA GLY A 186 -17.55 0.22 -7.01
C GLY A 186 -16.83 0.27 -8.36
N TYR A 187 -17.57 0.20 -9.47
CA TYR A 187 -17.00 0.27 -10.83
C TYR A 187 -17.08 1.67 -11.45
N THR A 188 -17.56 2.66 -10.71
CA THR A 188 -17.76 4.01 -11.23
C THR A 188 -16.66 4.94 -10.74
N THR A 189 -15.91 5.56 -11.64
CA THR A 189 -14.99 6.64 -11.32
C THR A 189 -15.81 7.84 -10.83
N VAL A 190 -15.58 8.24 -9.58
CA VAL A 190 -16.26 9.37 -8.94
C VAL A 190 -15.39 10.60 -8.84
N ASP A 191 -14.09 10.43 -8.90
CA ASP A 191 -13.12 11.53 -9.02
C ASP A 191 -11.87 11.09 -9.78
N GLU A 192 -11.26 12.04 -10.49
CA GLU A 192 -9.97 11.92 -11.17
C GLU A 192 -9.26 13.27 -11.00
N SER A 193 -8.13 13.26 -10.30
CA SER A 193 -7.44 14.49 -9.90
C SER A 193 -5.94 14.38 -10.12
N GLU A 194 -5.35 15.37 -10.77
CA GLU A 194 -3.90 15.52 -10.83
C GLU A 194 -3.37 15.94 -9.45
N LEU A 195 -2.46 15.15 -8.91
CA LEU A 195 -1.79 15.43 -7.64
C LEU A 195 -0.36 15.88 -7.93
N MET A 196 0.07 16.93 -7.21
CA MET A 196 1.43 17.42 -7.22
C MET A 196 1.96 17.41 -5.79
N ILE A 197 2.96 16.60 -5.51
CA ILE A 197 3.60 16.48 -4.21
C ILE A 197 4.96 17.15 -4.29
N GLN A 198 5.15 18.24 -3.54
CA GLN A 198 6.41 18.96 -3.49
C GLN A 198 7.16 18.60 -2.21
N TYR A 199 8.30 17.96 -2.35
CA TYR A 199 9.24 17.66 -1.27
C TYR A 199 10.12 18.90 -1.07
N GLY A 200 9.71 19.78 -0.13
CA GLY A 200 10.41 21.04 0.14
C GLY A 200 11.83 20.82 0.67
N LYS A 201 12.74 21.73 0.26
CA LYS A 201 14.07 21.87 0.87
C LYS A 201 13.97 22.58 2.21
#